data_2ddf95836d8135273dd1abcae770d8ae
#
_entry.id   2ddf95836d8135273dd1abcae770d8ae
#
_cell.length_a   1.000
_cell.length_b   1.000
_cell.length_c   1.000
_cell.angle_alpha   90.00
_cell.angle_beta   90.00
_cell.angle_gamma   90.00
#
_symmetry.space_group_name_H-M   'P 1'
#
loop_
_entity.id
_entity.type
_entity.pdbx_description
1 polymer ?
#
loop_
_entity_poly.entity_id
_entity_poly.type
_entity_poly.pdbx_seq_one_letter_code
_entity_poly.pdbx_strand_id
1 'polypeptide(L)'
;MTDHAKPQDTIRKQILNDPSQVLEDQAIMRALIEADEEARGKNVVDLRTIALERLEGRLDRLEDTHRHVIASAYDNLASTNQIHRGTLAILEPNTFSEFLKLLEGELAEILNVASTRLVLESPTAKPEMEKNLQKEFGSGVCFCTPGAVTEYITHGRSATVRPVTLRAIQDADPILFGKVAHEVTSEALLYLDLGKGNLPAMVVLGSAHTEQFAPQKGADLLEFFANAFERILRRWLK
;
A
#
# COMPACT_ATOMS: atom_id res chain seq x y z
N MET A 1 20.87 33.01 54.67
CA MET A 1 19.63 33.81 54.54
C MET A 1 19.45 34.06 53.05
N THR A 2 18.72 33.22 52.40
CA THR A 2 18.40 33.38 50.96
C THR A 2 17.10 34.16 50.88
N ASP A 3 17.22 35.38 50.33
CA ASP A 3 16.11 36.30 50.08
C ASP A 3 15.26 35.74 48.94
N HIS A 4 14.14 35.10 49.29
CA HIS A 4 13.15 34.69 48.29
C HIS A 4 12.40 35.95 47.84
N ALA A 5 12.79 36.49 46.72
CA ALA A 5 12.06 37.60 46.08
C ALA A 5 10.57 37.18 45.94
N LYS A 6 9.68 37.93 46.59
CA LYS A 6 8.22 37.71 46.47
C LYS A 6 7.83 37.78 44.99
N PRO A 7 7.08 36.83 44.46
CA PRO A 7 6.59 36.90 43.09
C PRO A 7 5.89 38.26 42.88
N GLN A 8 6.18 38.87 41.71
CA GLN A 8 5.62 40.20 41.42
C GLN A 8 4.08 40.15 41.61
N ASP A 9 3.54 41.12 42.34
CA ASP A 9 2.11 41.16 42.70
C ASP A 9 1.14 40.98 41.53
N THR A 10 1.60 41.28 40.33
CA THR A 10 0.83 41.12 39.09
C THR A 10 0.58 39.68 38.70
N ILE A 11 1.64 38.81 38.76
CA ILE A 11 1.53 37.40 38.45
C ILE A 11 0.66 36.69 39.48
N ARG A 12 0.87 37.01 40.75
CA ARG A 12 0.05 36.48 41.84
C ARG A 12 -1.43 36.84 41.71
N LYS A 13 -1.75 38.06 41.30
CA LYS A 13 -3.12 38.50 41.07
C LYS A 13 -3.74 37.80 39.88
N GLN A 14 -2.98 37.55 38.80
CA GLN A 14 -3.46 36.82 37.62
C GLN A 14 -3.78 35.36 37.97
N ILE A 15 -2.90 34.66 38.68
CA ILE A 15 -3.12 33.26 39.09
C ILE A 15 -4.33 33.15 40.03
N LEU A 16 -4.52 34.10 40.95
CA LEU A 16 -5.64 34.10 41.91
C LEU A 16 -6.98 34.49 41.27
N ASN A 17 -6.96 35.30 40.21
CA ASN A 17 -8.18 35.73 39.52
C ASN A 17 -8.72 34.65 38.53
N ASP A 18 -7.84 33.87 37.91
CA ASP A 18 -8.26 32.82 37.00
C ASP A 18 -7.35 31.57 37.14
N PRO A 19 -7.57 30.79 38.21
CA PRO A 19 -6.79 29.57 38.44
C PRO A 19 -7.03 28.49 37.38
N SER A 20 -8.15 28.54 36.64
CA SER A 20 -8.48 27.58 35.58
C SER A 20 -7.51 27.63 34.43
N GLN A 21 -7.09 28.82 34.01
CA GLN A 21 -6.09 28.98 32.94
C GLN A 21 -4.74 28.35 33.29
N VAL A 22 -4.34 28.41 34.56
CA VAL A 22 -3.10 27.77 35.02
C VAL A 22 -3.23 26.24 35.05
N LEU A 23 -4.42 25.71 35.41
CA LEU A 23 -4.69 24.28 35.43
C LEU A 23 -4.83 23.67 34.03
N GLU A 24 -5.25 24.44 33.06
CA GLU A 24 -5.38 24.01 31.65
C GLU A 24 -4.06 24.10 30.87
N ASP A 25 -3.09 24.91 31.34
CA ASP A 25 -1.79 25.03 30.72
C ASP A 25 -0.85 23.90 31.19
N GLN A 26 -0.67 22.91 30.31
CA GLN A 26 0.17 21.73 30.59
C GLN A 26 1.63 22.09 30.92
N ALA A 27 2.19 23.14 30.30
CA ALA A 27 3.57 23.53 30.51
C ALA A 27 3.76 24.14 31.91
N ILE A 28 2.81 25.00 32.34
CA ILE A 28 2.83 25.61 33.68
C ILE A 28 2.59 24.52 34.75
N MET A 29 1.62 23.64 34.52
CA MET A 29 1.34 22.55 35.47
C MET A 29 2.54 21.59 35.64
N ARG A 30 3.21 21.25 34.54
CA ARG A 30 4.41 20.41 34.58
C ARG A 30 5.54 21.05 35.40
N ALA A 31 5.82 22.34 35.14
CA ALA A 31 6.84 23.08 35.89
C ALA A 31 6.51 23.22 37.40
N LEU A 32 5.24 23.38 37.73
CA LEU A 32 4.80 23.43 39.13
C LEU A 32 4.94 22.08 39.82
N ILE A 33 4.63 20.98 39.17
CA ILE A 33 4.78 19.61 39.67
C ILE A 33 6.27 19.29 39.90
N GLU A 34 7.12 19.57 38.89
CA GLU A 34 8.57 19.39 38.99
C GLU A 34 9.17 20.18 40.17
N ALA A 35 8.74 21.43 40.38
CA ALA A 35 9.20 22.26 41.47
C ALA A 35 8.72 21.74 42.85
N ASP A 36 7.51 21.19 42.95
CA ASP A 36 6.98 20.58 44.19
C ASP A 36 7.69 19.25 44.53
N GLU A 37 8.03 18.45 43.52
CA GLU A 37 8.80 17.21 43.64
C GLU A 37 10.25 17.50 44.15
N GLU A 38 10.91 18.52 43.64
CA GLU A 38 12.22 18.96 44.10
C GLU A 38 12.17 19.44 45.57
N ALA A 39 11.09 20.11 45.98
CA ALA A 39 10.90 20.64 47.30
C ALA A 39 10.62 19.53 48.35
N ARG A 40 9.97 18.44 47.98
CA ARG A 40 9.60 17.33 48.89
C ARG A 40 10.70 16.30 49.12
N GLY A 41 11.79 16.34 48.35
CA GLY A 41 12.92 15.41 48.50
C GLY A 41 12.65 14.05 47.81
N LYS A 42 13.72 13.45 47.29
CA LYS A 42 13.75 12.29 46.37
C LYS A 42 13.14 10.97 46.90
N ASN A 43 12.51 10.94 48.04
CA ASN A 43 12.10 9.69 48.67
C ASN A 43 10.58 9.49 48.84
N VAL A 44 9.76 10.38 48.27
CA VAL A 44 8.28 10.21 48.24
C VAL A 44 7.86 9.92 46.81
N VAL A 45 7.59 8.68 46.52
CA VAL A 45 7.02 8.26 45.22
C VAL A 45 5.54 8.67 45.23
N ASP A 46 5.20 9.72 44.46
CA ASP A 46 3.80 10.10 44.28
C ASP A 46 3.13 9.14 43.29
N LEU A 47 2.34 8.22 43.84
CA LEU A 47 1.56 7.24 43.09
C LEU A 47 0.57 7.90 42.09
N ARG A 48 0.18 9.15 42.34
CA ARG A 48 -0.71 9.90 41.45
C ARG A 48 0.03 10.32 40.18
N THR A 49 1.26 10.79 40.30
CA THR A 49 2.11 11.14 39.14
C THR A 49 2.35 9.92 38.25
N ILE A 50 2.70 8.77 38.85
CA ILE A 50 2.86 7.52 38.10
C ILE A 50 1.57 7.07 37.42
N ALA A 51 0.41 7.27 38.07
CA ALA A 51 -0.88 6.93 37.49
C ALA A 51 -1.24 7.86 36.34
N LEU A 52 -0.94 9.16 36.44
CA LEU A 52 -1.15 10.15 35.38
C LEU A 52 -0.26 9.87 34.19
N GLU A 53 1.03 9.65 34.37
CA GLU A 53 1.96 9.27 33.27
C GLU A 53 1.52 8.00 32.53
N ARG A 54 1.00 7.00 33.29
CA ARG A 54 0.44 5.80 32.67
C ARG A 54 -0.83 6.07 31.87
N LEU A 55 -1.68 6.98 32.36
CA LEU A 55 -2.89 7.39 31.65
C LEU A 55 -2.56 8.18 30.39
N GLU A 56 -1.65 9.14 30.47
CA GLU A 56 -1.15 9.90 29.33
C GLU A 56 -0.54 8.97 28.26
N GLY A 57 0.35 8.06 28.66
CA GLY A 57 0.94 7.09 27.74
C GLY A 57 -0.07 6.07 27.19
N ARG A 58 -1.25 5.90 27.81
CA ARG A 58 -2.36 5.14 27.23
C ARG A 58 -3.18 5.95 26.24
N LEU A 59 -3.40 7.23 26.52
CA LEU A 59 -4.07 8.18 25.63
C LEU A 59 -3.28 8.35 24.33
N ASP A 60 -1.98 8.60 24.43
CA ASP A 60 -1.10 8.74 23.26
C ASP A 60 -1.16 7.49 22.38
N ARG A 61 -1.06 6.31 22.97
CA ARG A 61 -1.18 5.04 22.22
C ARG A 61 -2.55 4.86 21.59
N LEU A 62 -3.61 5.27 22.26
CA LEU A 62 -4.96 5.19 21.72
C LEU A 62 -5.14 6.14 20.55
N GLU A 63 -4.64 7.38 20.66
CA GLU A 63 -4.67 8.35 19.58
C GLU A 63 -3.87 7.89 18.35
N ASP A 64 -2.67 7.35 18.55
CA ASP A 64 -1.85 6.80 17.47
C ASP A 64 -2.55 5.62 16.79
N THR A 65 -3.10 4.70 17.58
CA THR A 65 -3.89 3.58 17.04
C THR A 65 -5.09 4.08 16.23
N HIS A 66 -5.82 5.07 16.75
CA HIS A 66 -6.97 5.66 16.08
C HIS A 66 -6.59 6.32 14.75
N ARG A 67 -5.50 7.10 14.73
CA ARG A 67 -4.96 7.70 13.50
C ARG A 67 -4.58 6.62 12.47
N HIS A 68 -3.92 5.55 12.89
CA HIS A 68 -3.54 4.44 12.01
C HIS A 68 -4.76 3.70 11.43
N VAL A 69 -5.79 3.45 12.25
CA VAL A 69 -7.02 2.80 11.77
C VAL A 69 -7.75 3.67 10.74
N ILE A 70 -7.85 4.97 10.99
CA ILE A 70 -8.47 5.91 10.06
C ILE A 70 -7.68 5.96 8.75
N ALA A 71 -6.35 6.11 8.80
CA ALA A 71 -5.51 6.10 7.61
C ALA A 71 -5.69 4.81 6.79
N SER A 72 -5.65 3.65 7.45
CA SER A 72 -5.87 2.36 6.80
C SER A 72 -7.26 2.23 6.16
N ALA A 73 -8.29 2.80 6.79
CA ALA A 73 -9.64 2.82 6.22
C ALA A 73 -9.73 3.67 4.95
N TYR A 74 -9.07 4.84 4.93
CA TYR A 74 -8.98 5.67 3.73
C TYR A 74 -8.19 4.99 2.61
N ASP A 75 -7.08 4.34 2.91
CA ASP A 75 -6.28 3.59 1.94
C ASP A 75 -7.08 2.44 1.33
N ASN A 76 -7.84 1.72 2.14
CA ASN A 76 -8.73 0.66 1.67
C ASN A 76 -9.83 1.20 0.74
N LEU A 77 -10.43 2.34 1.09
CA LEU A 77 -11.45 2.98 0.25
C LEU A 77 -10.86 3.44 -1.08
N ALA A 78 -9.68 4.07 -1.07
CA ALA A 78 -8.98 4.48 -2.26
C ALA A 78 -8.65 3.29 -3.17
N SER A 79 -8.10 2.22 -2.60
CA SER A 79 -7.78 0.98 -3.32
C SER A 79 -9.04 0.33 -3.92
N THR A 80 -10.14 0.30 -3.19
CA THR A 80 -11.43 -0.21 -3.67
C THR A 80 -11.91 0.60 -4.87
N ASN A 81 -11.86 1.93 -4.80
CA ASN A 81 -12.26 2.81 -5.89
C ASN A 81 -11.36 2.63 -7.13
N GLN A 82 -10.06 2.44 -6.95
CA GLN A 82 -9.13 2.17 -8.05
C GLN A 82 -9.47 0.86 -8.76
N ILE A 83 -9.71 -0.21 -8.01
CA ILE A 83 -10.09 -1.50 -8.57
C ILE A 83 -11.45 -1.44 -9.30
N HIS A 84 -12.43 -0.73 -8.75
CA HIS A 84 -13.71 -0.53 -9.43
C HIS A 84 -13.54 0.22 -10.76
N ARG A 85 -12.79 1.32 -10.75
CA ARG A 85 -12.48 2.07 -11.98
C ARG A 85 -11.71 1.24 -12.99
N GLY A 86 -10.67 0.51 -12.54
CA GLY A 86 -9.92 -0.40 -13.40
C GLY A 86 -10.80 -1.50 -14.00
N THR A 87 -11.74 -2.05 -13.20
CA THR A 87 -12.70 -3.06 -13.68
C THR A 87 -13.65 -2.47 -14.73
N LEU A 88 -14.14 -1.25 -14.54
CA LEU A 88 -14.99 -0.59 -15.54
C LEU A 88 -14.20 -0.31 -16.82
N ALA A 89 -12.98 0.20 -16.69
CA ALA A 89 -12.13 0.50 -17.83
C ALA A 89 -11.85 -0.73 -18.71
N ILE A 90 -11.57 -1.90 -18.13
CA ILE A 90 -11.35 -3.13 -18.91
C ILE A 90 -12.61 -3.67 -19.59
N LEU A 91 -13.80 -3.18 -19.22
CA LEU A 91 -15.09 -3.54 -19.87
C LEU A 91 -15.44 -2.66 -21.06
N GLU A 92 -14.86 -1.45 -21.17
CA GLU A 92 -15.20 -0.47 -22.20
C GLU A 92 -14.71 -0.82 -23.63
N PRO A 93 -13.51 -1.43 -23.84
CA PRO A 93 -13.03 -1.72 -25.17
C PRO A 93 -13.98 -2.59 -25.97
N ASN A 94 -14.20 -2.22 -27.25
CA ASN A 94 -15.00 -2.98 -28.19
C ASN A 94 -14.16 -3.90 -29.07
N THR A 95 -12.85 -3.69 -29.11
CA THR A 95 -11.89 -4.49 -29.89
C THR A 95 -10.71 -4.93 -29.01
N PHE A 96 -10.11 -6.05 -29.37
CA PHE A 96 -8.92 -6.55 -28.66
C PHE A 96 -7.75 -5.55 -28.74
N SER A 97 -7.61 -4.85 -29.87
CA SER A 97 -6.58 -3.81 -30.02
C SER A 97 -6.77 -2.63 -29.07
N GLU A 98 -8.02 -2.18 -28.84
CA GLU A 98 -8.33 -1.13 -27.85
C GLU A 98 -8.02 -1.63 -26.44
N PHE A 99 -8.38 -2.88 -26.14
CA PHE A 99 -8.08 -3.50 -24.86
C PHE A 99 -6.57 -3.55 -24.57
N LEU A 100 -5.74 -3.90 -25.56
CA LEU A 100 -4.29 -3.92 -25.39
C LEU A 100 -3.69 -2.52 -25.20
N LYS A 101 -4.23 -1.50 -25.90
CA LYS A 101 -3.82 -0.10 -25.70
C LYS A 101 -4.15 0.41 -24.30
N LEU A 102 -5.32 0.03 -23.76
CA LEU A 102 -5.69 0.35 -22.38
C LEU A 102 -4.66 -0.21 -21.39
N LEU A 103 -4.19 -1.44 -21.60
CA LEU A 103 -3.17 -2.07 -20.73
C LEU A 103 -1.83 -1.34 -20.78
N GLU A 104 -1.49 -0.72 -21.89
CA GLU A 104 -0.19 -0.10 -22.10
C GLU A 104 0.03 1.16 -21.25
N GLY A 105 -1.03 1.88 -20.89
CA GLY A 105 -0.90 3.15 -20.17
C GLY A 105 -2.05 3.45 -19.21
N GLU A 106 -3.24 3.63 -19.72
CA GLU A 106 -4.39 4.14 -18.94
C GLU A 106 -4.75 3.25 -17.74
N LEU A 107 -4.65 1.92 -17.87
CA LEU A 107 -4.92 1.02 -16.77
C LEU A 107 -3.89 1.16 -15.64
N ALA A 108 -2.62 1.39 -15.99
CA ALA A 108 -1.57 1.64 -15.00
C ALA A 108 -1.83 2.93 -14.21
N GLU A 109 -2.27 3.99 -14.89
CA GLU A 109 -2.65 5.25 -14.26
C GLU A 109 -3.87 5.08 -13.33
N ILE A 110 -4.92 4.38 -13.78
CA ILE A 110 -6.12 4.11 -12.97
C ILE A 110 -5.78 3.34 -11.71
N LEU A 111 -4.93 2.31 -11.84
CA LEU A 111 -4.52 1.45 -10.72
C LEU A 111 -3.40 2.08 -9.87
N ASN A 112 -2.88 3.25 -10.28
CA ASN A 112 -1.75 3.93 -9.63
C ASN A 112 -0.54 3.00 -9.47
N VAL A 113 -0.13 2.36 -10.58
CA VAL A 113 1.03 1.47 -10.66
C VAL A 113 1.98 1.96 -11.75
N ALA A 114 3.25 1.60 -11.66
CA ALA A 114 4.27 2.00 -12.62
C ALA A 114 4.09 1.28 -13.98
N SER A 115 3.55 0.05 -13.96
CA SER A 115 3.37 -0.77 -15.17
C SER A 115 2.27 -1.80 -14.99
N THR A 116 1.56 -2.06 -16.09
CA THR A 116 0.63 -3.20 -16.26
C THR A 116 1.03 -3.99 -17.49
N ARG A 117 1.11 -5.31 -17.36
CA ARG A 117 1.43 -6.20 -18.47
C ARG A 117 0.58 -7.46 -18.45
N LEU A 118 0.13 -7.86 -19.63
CA LEU A 118 -0.49 -9.16 -19.85
C LEU A 118 0.57 -10.12 -20.40
N VAL A 119 0.81 -11.21 -19.70
CA VAL A 119 1.71 -12.29 -20.12
C VAL A 119 0.88 -13.47 -20.57
N LEU A 120 1.07 -13.90 -21.80
CA LEU A 120 0.36 -15.03 -22.42
C LEU A 120 1.36 -16.15 -22.73
N GLU A 121 1.06 -17.37 -22.30
CA GLU A 121 1.80 -18.53 -22.77
C GLU A 121 1.38 -18.89 -24.20
N SER A 122 2.37 -19.21 -25.02
CA SER A 122 2.14 -19.67 -26.40
C SER A 122 3.12 -20.79 -26.79
N PRO A 123 2.65 -21.89 -27.38
CA PRO A 123 3.51 -22.97 -27.86
C PRO A 123 4.36 -22.52 -29.06
N THR A 124 3.99 -21.44 -29.73
CA THR A 124 4.66 -20.88 -30.90
C THR A 124 5.38 -19.57 -30.61
N ALA A 125 5.64 -19.27 -29.32
CA ALA A 125 6.37 -18.07 -28.92
C ALA A 125 7.78 -18.04 -29.57
N LYS A 126 7.92 -17.34 -30.69
CA LYS A 126 9.20 -17.07 -31.36
C LYS A 126 9.56 -15.61 -31.14
N PRO A 127 10.85 -15.28 -30.94
CA PRO A 127 11.30 -13.90 -30.76
C PRO A 127 10.88 -12.94 -31.88
N GLU A 128 10.76 -13.44 -33.11
CA GLU A 128 10.32 -12.65 -34.28
C GLU A 128 8.81 -12.35 -34.22
N MET A 129 8.00 -13.30 -33.75
CA MET A 129 6.56 -13.13 -33.56
C MET A 129 6.26 -12.12 -32.44
N GLU A 130 7.00 -12.19 -31.37
CA GLU A 130 6.92 -11.24 -30.26
C GLU A 130 7.23 -9.81 -30.69
N LYS A 131 8.30 -9.61 -31.47
CA LYS A 131 8.66 -8.30 -32.03
C LYS A 131 7.58 -7.73 -32.99
N ASN A 132 6.95 -8.58 -33.78
CA ASN A 132 5.88 -8.15 -34.69
C ASN A 132 4.61 -7.78 -33.90
N LEU A 133 4.24 -8.57 -32.89
CA LEU A 133 3.09 -8.31 -32.04
C LEU A 133 3.32 -7.07 -31.16
N GLN A 134 4.53 -6.87 -30.64
CA GLN A 134 4.88 -5.64 -29.93
C GLN A 134 4.82 -4.40 -30.82
N LYS A 135 5.14 -4.51 -32.10
CA LYS A 135 4.97 -3.40 -33.07
C LYS A 135 3.51 -3.10 -33.38
N GLU A 136 2.68 -4.13 -33.42
CA GLU A 136 1.26 -4.02 -33.77
C GLU A 136 0.38 -3.66 -32.55
N PHE A 137 0.68 -4.23 -31.38
CA PHE A 137 -0.15 -4.14 -30.19
C PHE A 137 0.52 -3.43 -29.00
N GLY A 138 1.71 -2.85 -29.22
CA GLY A 138 2.44 -2.11 -28.18
C GLY A 138 3.10 -3.00 -27.13
N SER A 139 3.55 -2.38 -26.04
CA SER A 139 4.29 -3.05 -24.96
C SER A 139 3.41 -3.67 -23.87
N GLY A 140 2.08 -3.54 -23.99
CA GLY A 140 1.13 -4.04 -22.97
C GLY A 140 1.02 -5.56 -22.86
N VAL A 141 1.51 -6.29 -23.89
CA VAL A 141 1.46 -7.76 -23.97
C VAL A 141 2.86 -8.36 -24.14
N CYS A 142 3.09 -9.48 -23.47
CA CYS A 142 4.31 -10.28 -23.56
C CYS A 142 3.93 -11.75 -23.79
N PHE A 143 4.70 -12.45 -24.64
CA PHE A 143 4.50 -13.88 -24.89
C PHE A 143 5.65 -14.69 -24.31
N CYS A 144 5.32 -15.80 -23.68
CA CYS A 144 6.31 -16.71 -23.10
C CYS A 144 6.02 -18.17 -23.49
N THR A 145 6.98 -19.04 -23.22
CA THR A 145 6.85 -20.47 -23.44
C THR A 145 5.90 -21.12 -22.43
N PRO A 146 5.25 -22.25 -22.78
CA PRO A 146 4.39 -22.96 -21.84
C PRO A 146 5.11 -23.33 -20.54
N GLY A 147 4.46 -23.05 -19.41
CA GLY A 147 5.00 -23.28 -18.06
C GLY A 147 5.72 -22.08 -17.44
N ALA A 148 6.11 -21.08 -18.24
CA ALA A 148 6.85 -19.91 -17.77
C ALA A 148 6.06 -19.06 -16.76
N VAL A 149 4.76 -18.94 -16.92
CA VAL A 149 3.87 -18.23 -15.96
C VAL A 149 3.92 -18.87 -14.59
N THR A 150 3.76 -20.19 -14.54
CA THR A 150 3.82 -20.95 -13.29
C THR A 150 5.22 -20.86 -12.66
N GLU A 151 6.26 -21.00 -13.45
CA GLU A 151 7.65 -20.90 -13.00
C GLU A 151 7.94 -19.51 -12.40
N TYR A 152 7.52 -18.47 -13.06
CA TYR A 152 7.70 -17.09 -12.57
C TYR A 152 6.95 -16.84 -11.25
N ILE A 153 5.68 -17.25 -11.15
CA ILE A 153 4.87 -17.07 -9.93
C ILE A 153 5.46 -17.84 -8.76
N THR A 154 5.92 -19.07 -9.01
CA THR A 154 6.44 -19.97 -7.95
C THR A 154 7.94 -19.81 -7.70
N HIS A 155 8.66 -18.98 -8.46
CA HIS A 155 10.13 -18.93 -8.48
C HIS A 155 10.78 -20.32 -8.71
N GLY A 156 10.21 -21.10 -9.61
CA GLY A 156 10.68 -22.46 -9.89
C GLY A 156 10.50 -23.45 -8.73
N ARG A 157 9.75 -23.07 -7.68
CA ARG A 157 9.46 -23.97 -6.55
C ARG A 157 8.25 -24.83 -6.85
N SER A 158 8.25 -26.07 -6.32
CA SER A 158 7.09 -26.96 -6.38
C SER A 158 6.01 -26.51 -5.39
N ALA A 159 5.30 -25.41 -5.72
CA ALA A 159 4.25 -24.83 -4.90
C ALA A 159 2.96 -24.68 -5.71
N THR A 160 1.82 -24.70 -5.02
CA THR A 160 0.53 -24.42 -5.65
C THR A 160 0.47 -22.97 -6.07
N VAL A 161 0.10 -22.70 -7.32
CA VAL A 161 -0.11 -21.35 -7.83
C VAL A 161 -1.32 -20.74 -7.14
N ARG A 162 -1.12 -19.55 -6.56
CA ARG A 162 -2.22 -18.77 -5.97
C ARG A 162 -2.84 -17.86 -7.02
N PRO A 163 -4.13 -17.52 -6.91
CA PRO A 163 -4.78 -16.58 -7.83
C PRO A 163 -4.07 -15.23 -7.86
N VAL A 164 -3.60 -14.76 -6.71
CA VAL A 164 -2.83 -13.52 -6.56
C VAL A 164 -1.59 -13.78 -5.72
N THR A 165 -0.45 -13.30 -6.20
CA THR A 165 0.82 -13.34 -5.48
C THR A 165 1.36 -11.91 -5.37
N LEU A 166 1.59 -11.45 -4.13
CA LEU A 166 2.17 -10.14 -3.83
C LEU A 166 3.59 -10.33 -3.32
N ARG A 167 4.54 -9.55 -3.83
CA ARG A 167 5.92 -9.62 -3.35
C ARG A 167 6.71 -8.32 -3.58
N ALA A 168 7.63 -8.02 -2.68
CA ALA A 168 8.68 -7.05 -2.91
C ALA A 168 9.77 -7.69 -3.79
N ILE A 169 10.34 -6.91 -4.69
CA ILE A 169 11.42 -7.35 -5.59
C ILE A 169 12.57 -6.35 -5.52
N GLN A 170 13.80 -6.85 -5.71
CA GLN A 170 15.00 -6.01 -5.77
C GLN A 170 15.42 -5.75 -7.22
N ASP A 171 15.30 -6.77 -8.06
CA ASP A 171 15.64 -6.73 -9.47
C ASP A 171 14.41 -7.10 -10.30
N ALA A 172 13.75 -6.11 -10.86
CA ALA A 172 12.60 -6.33 -11.72
C ALA A 172 13.04 -6.78 -13.12
N ASP A 173 12.34 -7.79 -13.66
CA ASP A 173 12.66 -8.35 -14.96
C ASP A 173 12.40 -7.31 -16.08
N PRO A 174 13.45 -6.90 -16.84
CA PRO A 174 13.29 -5.96 -17.95
C PRO A 174 12.37 -6.46 -19.07
N ILE A 175 12.18 -7.78 -19.21
CA ILE A 175 11.26 -8.35 -20.20
C ILE A 175 9.82 -8.02 -19.80
N LEU A 176 9.50 -8.12 -18.52
CA LEU A 176 8.16 -7.85 -18.00
C LEU A 176 7.87 -6.35 -17.82
N PHE A 177 8.84 -5.59 -17.32
CA PHE A 177 8.60 -4.19 -16.96
C PHE A 177 9.17 -3.17 -17.95
N GLY A 178 9.97 -3.63 -18.93
CA GLY A 178 10.53 -2.78 -19.97
C GLY A 178 11.36 -1.62 -19.39
N LYS A 179 11.07 -0.39 -19.84
CA LYS A 179 11.82 0.80 -19.46
C LYS A 179 11.68 1.19 -17.98
N VAL A 180 10.57 0.82 -17.36
CA VAL A 180 10.29 1.16 -15.93
C VAL A 180 10.79 0.10 -14.95
N ALA A 181 11.47 -0.95 -15.43
CA ALA A 181 11.99 -2.02 -14.56
C ALA A 181 12.85 -1.48 -13.40
N HIS A 182 13.65 -0.45 -13.64
CA HIS A 182 14.52 0.16 -12.63
C HIS A 182 13.77 0.91 -11.51
N GLU A 183 12.49 1.22 -11.72
CA GLU A 183 11.64 1.91 -10.73
C GLU A 183 10.80 0.92 -9.92
N VAL A 184 10.60 -0.31 -10.43
CA VAL A 184 9.70 -1.27 -9.79
C VAL A 184 10.36 -1.94 -8.61
N THR A 185 9.75 -1.78 -7.42
CA THR A 185 10.23 -2.34 -6.15
C THR A 185 9.26 -3.36 -5.54
N SER A 186 8.03 -3.45 -6.06
CA SER A 186 7.07 -4.49 -5.69
C SER A 186 6.18 -4.87 -6.88
N GLU A 187 5.67 -6.08 -6.86
CA GLU A 187 4.80 -6.59 -7.92
C GLU A 187 3.62 -7.40 -7.38
N ALA A 188 2.51 -7.33 -8.12
CA ALA A 188 1.38 -8.23 -7.97
C ALA A 188 1.23 -9.07 -9.24
N LEU A 189 1.17 -10.39 -9.04
CA LEU A 189 1.00 -11.38 -10.10
C LEU A 189 -0.40 -11.97 -9.98
N LEU A 190 -1.23 -11.74 -10.99
CA LEU A 190 -2.59 -12.24 -11.06
C LEU A 190 -2.62 -13.39 -12.06
N TYR A 191 -2.75 -14.60 -11.56
CA TYR A 191 -2.88 -15.80 -12.38
C TYR A 191 -4.25 -15.86 -13.04
N LEU A 192 -4.30 -16.14 -14.34
CA LEU A 192 -5.52 -16.24 -15.13
C LEU A 192 -5.65 -17.65 -15.71
N ASP A 193 -6.72 -18.36 -15.35
CA ASP A 193 -7.11 -19.62 -15.99
C ASP A 193 -8.01 -19.32 -17.19
N LEU A 194 -7.47 -19.48 -18.39
CA LEU A 194 -8.21 -19.22 -19.62
C LEU A 194 -9.14 -20.35 -20.07
N GLY A 195 -9.28 -21.37 -19.25
CA GLY A 195 -10.20 -22.50 -19.46
C GLY A 195 -9.59 -23.66 -20.24
N LYS A 196 -10.37 -24.73 -20.40
CA LYS A 196 -9.93 -25.97 -21.01
C LYS A 196 -9.44 -25.77 -22.44
N GLY A 197 -8.23 -26.23 -22.73
CA GLY A 197 -7.61 -26.14 -24.05
C GLY A 197 -6.77 -24.87 -24.28
N ASN A 198 -6.83 -23.91 -23.40
CA ASN A 198 -6.00 -22.71 -23.42
C ASN A 198 -4.85 -22.84 -22.40
N LEU A 199 -3.71 -22.23 -22.73
CA LEU A 199 -2.60 -22.08 -21.82
C LEU A 199 -2.91 -20.98 -20.79
N PRO A 200 -2.32 -21.04 -19.59
CA PRO A 200 -2.52 -20.01 -18.58
C PRO A 200 -1.92 -18.67 -19.02
N ALA A 201 -2.39 -17.63 -18.38
CA ALA A 201 -1.86 -16.29 -18.52
C ALA A 201 -1.64 -15.64 -17.16
N MET A 202 -0.98 -14.50 -17.11
CA MET A 202 -0.96 -13.66 -15.90
C MET A 202 -1.03 -12.18 -16.27
N VAL A 203 -1.61 -11.39 -15.37
CA VAL A 203 -1.42 -9.95 -15.36
C VAL A 203 -0.35 -9.62 -14.32
N VAL A 204 0.61 -8.80 -14.73
CA VAL A 204 1.69 -8.33 -13.86
C VAL A 204 1.48 -6.84 -13.63
N LEU A 205 1.39 -6.45 -12.36
CA LEU A 205 1.32 -5.07 -11.93
C LEU A 205 2.62 -4.74 -11.21
N GLY A 206 3.36 -3.74 -11.70
CA GLY A 206 4.61 -3.27 -11.10
C GLY A 206 4.43 -1.94 -10.40
N SER A 207 4.92 -1.80 -9.18
CA SER A 207 4.88 -0.55 -8.42
C SER A 207 6.27 -0.07 -8.02
N ALA A 208 6.45 1.26 -8.03
CA ALA A 208 7.63 1.92 -7.46
C ALA A 208 7.61 1.95 -5.92
N HIS A 209 6.49 1.60 -5.29
CA HIS A 209 6.34 1.61 -3.83
C HIS A 209 6.40 0.18 -3.29
N THR A 210 7.42 -0.13 -2.49
CA THR A 210 7.64 -1.46 -1.91
C THR A 210 6.43 -1.96 -1.09
N GLU A 211 5.76 -1.04 -0.39
CA GLU A 211 4.61 -1.36 0.47
C GLU A 211 3.30 -1.58 -0.31
N GLN A 212 3.23 -1.21 -1.60
CA GLN A 212 1.98 -1.31 -2.35
C GLN A 212 1.55 -2.77 -2.52
N PHE A 213 2.49 -3.65 -2.84
CA PHE A 213 2.26 -5.09 -3.01
C PHE A 213 3.02 -5.91 -1.96
N ALA A 214 3.05 -5.42 -0.71
CA ALA A 214 3.64 -6.15 0.39
C ALA A 214 2.86 -7.46 0.66
N PRO A 215 3.56 -8.59 0.98
CA PRO A 215 2.93 -9.90 1.17
C PRO A 215 1.86 -9.96 2.26
N GLN A 216 1.87 -8.99 3.18
CA GLN A 216 0.92 -8.89 4.30
C GLN A 216 -0.40 -8.22 3.90
N LYS A 217 -0.47 -7.58 2.74
CA LYS A 217 -1.69 -6.92 2.27
C LYS A 217 -2.71 -7.95 1.78
N GLY A 218 -3.99 -7.64 2.00
CA GLY A 218 -5.09 -8.45 1.48
C GLY A 218 -5.10 -8.49 -0.05
N ALA A 219 -5.34 -9.66 -0.61
CA ALA A 219 -5.36 -9.88 -2.05
C ALA A 219 -6.78 -9.86 -2.65
N ASP A 220 -7.84 -9.74 -1.83
CA ASP A 220 -9.24 -9.95 -2.22
C ASP A 220 -9.69 -9.03 -3.37
N LEU A 221 -9.30 -7.75 -3.34
CA LEU A 221 -9.62 -6.79 -4.39
C LEU A 221 -8.93 -7.13 -5.72
N LEU A 222 -7.66 -7.56 -5.65
CA LEU A 222 -6.91 -7.98 -6.83
C LEU A 222 -7.40 -9.33 -7.37
N GLU A 223 -7.87 -10.22 -6.51
CA GLU A 223 -8.51 -11.46 -6.93
C GLU A 223 -9.83 -11.20 -7.65
N PHE A 224 -10.64 -10.27 -7.13
CA PHE A 224 -11.84 -9.80 -7.84
C PHE A 224 -11.49 -9.23 -9.22
N PHE A 225 -10.47 -8.37 -9.30
CA PHE A 225 -10.02 -7.78 -10.55
C PHE A 225 -9.50 -8.85 -11.52
N ALA A 226 -8.68 -9.80 -11.04
CA ALA A 226 -8.18 -10.92 -11.83
C ALA A 226 -9.33 -11.75 -12.43
N ASN A 227 -10.35 -12.06 -11.62
CA ASN A 227 -11.53 -12.80 -12.06
C ASN A 227 -12.35 -12.04 -13.12
N ALA A 228 -12.46 -10.70 -13.02
CA ALA A 228 -13.11 -9.88 -14.02
C ALA A 228 -12.30 -9.86 -15.33
N PHE A 229 -10.99 -9.65 -15.20
CA PHE A 229 -10.05 -9.62 -16.33
C PHE A 229 -10.03 -10.95 -17.08
N GLU A 230 -9.99 -12.07 -16.39
CA GLU A 230 -10.04 -13.42 -16.96
C GLU A 230 -11.30 -13.62 -17.82
N ARG A 231 -12.48 -13.20 -17.30
CA ARG A 231 -13.74 -13.31 -18.07
C ARG A 231 -13.74 -12.50 -19.34
N ILE A 232 -13.15 -11.32 -19.32
CA ILE A 232 -13.03 -10.45 -20.48
C ILE A 232 -12.06 -11.06 -21.49
N LEU A 233 -10.89 -11.49 -21.04
CA LEU A 233 -9.89 -12.08 -21.90
C LEU A 233 -10.40 -13.35 -22.60
N ARG A 234 -11.14 -14.20 -21.89
CA ARG A 234 -11.82 -15.37 -22.49
C ARG A 234 -12.81 -15.03 -23.60
N ARG A 235 -13.35 -13.80 -23.64
CA ARG A 235 -14.24 -13.36 -24.75
C ARG A 235 -13.45 -13.05 -26.02
N TRP A 236 -12.23 -12.54 -25.86
CA TRP A 236 -11.34 -12.17 -26.98
C TRP A 236 -10.59 -13.37 -27.57
N LEU A 237 -10.39 -14.44 -26.78
CA LEU A 237 -9.65 -15.63 -27.19
C LEU A 237 -10.56 -16.76 -27.73
N LYS A 238 -11.85 -16.51 -27.88
CA LYS A 238 -12.78 -17.40 -28.59
C LYS A 238 -12.78 -17.11 -30.06
#